data_8418ba594ce022ce44390c8a6b1535ec
#
_entry.id   8418ba594ce022ce44390c8a6b1535ec
#
_cell.length_a   1.000
_cell.length_b   1.000
_cell.length_c   1.000
_cell.angle_alpha   90.00
_cell.angle_beta   90.00
_cell.angle_gamma   90.00
#
_symmetry.space_group_name_H-M   'P 1'
#
loop_
_entity.id
_entity.type
_entity.pdbx_description
1 polymer ?
#
loop_
_entity_poly.entity_id
_entity_poly.type
_entity_poly.pdbx_seq_one_letter_code
_entity_poly.pdbx_strand_id
1 'polypeptide(L)'
;VLFNKFKEKLIKEAKILSEVHHPYIVNVLEVFEENNTAYIAMEYISGFSLKYMLEKNGILPEATVLKYVRQIGEALQFVHDKSILHLDIKPSNILIDKNGNARLIDFGVSKRYDIEQEETSTTMLTLSKGFASIEQYDNEGTQVFSPRPDIYSLGATMYNLLTGTIPTESILRAARPL
;
A
#
# COMPACT_ATOMS: atom_id res chain seq x y z
N VAL A 1 8.54 -24.05 -11.38
CA VAL A 1 7.07 -23.96 -11.16
C VAL A 1 6.72 -22.78 -10.27
N LEU A 2 7.29 -22.61 -9.08
CA LEU A 2 6.96 -21.52 -8.15
C LEU A 2 7.31 -20.13 -8.71
N PHE A 3 8.50 -19.98 -9.26
CA PHE A 3 8.97 -18.73 -9.86
C PHE A 3 8.04 -18.22 -10.99
N ASN A 4 7.57 -19.09 -11.87
CA ASN A 4 6.67 -18.71 -12.96
C ASN A 4 5.32 -18.21 -12.43
N LYS A 5 4.78 -18.81 -11.37
CA LYS A 5 3.55 -18.32 -10.72
C LYS A 5 3.72 -16.92 -10.13
N PHE A 6 4.85 -16.65 -9.48
CA PHE A 6 5.15 -15.30 -8.97
C PHE A 6 5.28 -14.28 -10.09
N LYS A 7 5.95 -14.65 -11.19
CA LYS A 7 6.11 -13.77 -12.35
C LYS A 7 4.76 -13.45 -12.99
N GLU A 8 3.92 -14.44 -13.24
CA GLU A 8 2.58 -14.26 -13.80
C GLU A 8 1.71 -13.38 -12.91
N LYS A 9 1.77 -13.58 -11.59
CA LYS A 9 1.07 -12.76 -10.62
C LYS A 9 1.54 -11.30 -10.68
N LEU A 10 2.86 -11.07 -10.66
CA LEU A 10 3.45 -9.73 -10.75
C LEU A 10 3.00 -8.99 -12.02
N ILE A 11 3.00 -9.68 -13.17
CA ILE A 11 2.55 -9.11 -14.44
C ILE A 11 1.06 -8.75 -14.39
N LYS A 12 0.24 -9.64 -13.85
CA LYS A 12 -1.21 -9.40 -13.74
C LYS A 12 -1.49 -8.19 -12.85
N GLU A 13 -0.87 -8.10 -11.69
CA GLU A 13 -0.99 -6.98 -10.76
C GLU A 13 -0.51 -5.67 -11.40
N ALA A 14 0.65 -5.70 -12.06
CA ALA A 14 1.21 -4.53 -12.73
C ALA A 14 0.34 -4.02 -13.90
N LYS A 15 -0.31 -4.93 -14.65
CA LYS A 15 -1.27 -4.56 -15.68
C LYS A 15 -2.49 -3.84 -15.09
N ILE A 16 -3.02 -4.29 -13.96
CA ILE A 16 -4.10 -3.61 -13.27
C ILE A 16 -3.69 -2.19 -12.88
N LEU A 17 -2.46 -2.04 -12.38
CA LEU A 17 -1.94 -0.74 -11.97
C LEU A 17 -1.64 0.19 -13.15
N SER A 18 -1.29 -0.34 -14.31
CA SER A 18 -1.09 0.49 -15.51
C SER A 18 -2.37 1.22 -15.97
N GLU A 19 -3.55 0.76 -15.50
CA GLU A 19 -4.84 1.39 -15.73
C GLU A 19 -5.21 2.44 -14.67
N VAL A 20 -4.41 2.51 -13.57
CA VAL A 20 -4.65 3.43 -12.45
C VAL A 20 -3.88 4.72 -12.67
N HIS A 21 -4.59 5.81 -12.98
CA HIS A 21 -4.01 7.13 -13.14
C HIS A 21 -4.62 8.09 -12.13
N HIS A 22 -3.83 8.55 -11.16
CA HIS A 22 -4.27 9.46 -10.10
C HIS A 22 -3.09 10.36 -9.66
N PRO A 23 -3.31 11.65 -9.36
CA PRO A 23 -2.23 12.57 -8.99
C PRO A 23 -1.44 12.18 -7.74
N TYR A 24 -2.00 11.35 -6.87
CA TYR A 24 -1.36 10.87 -5.64
C TYR A 24 -0.97 9.39 -5.68
N ILE A 25 -0.93 8.79 -6.87
CA ILE A 25 -0.42 7.43 -7.11
C ILE A 25 0.70 7.51 -8.14
N VAL A 26 1.77 6.76 -7.93
CA VAL A 26 2.87 6.64 -8.90
C VAL A 26 2.37 5.87 -10.13
N ASN A 27 2.58 6.44 -11.34
CA ASN A 27 2.15 5.80 -12.57
C ASN A 27 3.06 4.64 -12.97
N VAL A 28 2.47 3.52 -13.38
CA VAL A 28 3.17 2.46 -14.11
C VAL A 28 3.24 2.89 -15.58
N LEU A 29 4.45 2.92 -16.12
CA LEU A 29 4.73 3.33 -17.50
C LEU A 29 4.69 2.12 -18.43
N GLU A 30 5.26 1.01 -18.00
CA GLU A 30 5.38 -0.19 -18.81
C GLU A 30 5.52 -1.43 -17.93
N VAL A 31 5.02 -2.56 -18.42
CA VAL A 31 5.22 -3.89 -17.84
C VAL A 31 5.71 -4.80 -18.95
N PHE A 32 6.91 -5.37 -18.80
CA PHE A 32 7.51 -6.21 -19.83
C PHE A 32 8.25 -7.40 -19.24
N GLU A 33 8.49 -8.40 -20.07
CA GLU A 33 9.26 -9.58 -19.74
C GLU A 33 10.57 -9.60 -20.52
N GLU A 34 11.67 -9.83 -19.83
CA GLU A 34 12.98 -10.02 -20.41
C GLU A 34 13.83 -10.94 -19.53
N ASN A 35 14.74 -11.73 -20.13
CA ASN A 35 15.64 -12.62 -19.40
C ASN A 35 14.92 -13.56 -18.42
N ASN A 36 13.76 -14.09 -18.82
CA ASN A 36 12.89 -14.95 -18.02
C ASN A 36 12.38 -14.32 -16.71
N THR A 37 12.38 -12.98 -16.62
CA THR A 37 11.91 -12.19 -15.49
C THR A 37 10.90 -11.14 -15.95
N ALA A 38 10.14 -10.57 -15.02
CA ALA A 38 9.22 -9.47 -15.30
C ALA A 38 9.74 -8.16 -14.70
N TYR A 39 9.54 -7.09 -15.42
CA TYR A 39 9.93 -5.72 -15.03
C TYR A 39 8.70 -4.82 -15.04
N ILE A 40 8.65 -3.92 -14.07
CA ILE A 40 7.65 -2.85 -13.99
C ILE A 40 8.41 -1.54 -14.04
N ALA A 41 8.28 -0.80 -15.13
CA ALA A 41 8.79 0.55 -15.24
C ALA A 41 7.75 1.53 -14.67
N MET A 42 8.17 2.38 -13.73
CA MET A 42 7.32 3.37 -13.08
C MET A 42 7.90 4.77 -13.27
N GLU A 43 7.05 5.79 -13.17
CA GLU A 43 7.54 7.17 -13.14
C GLU A 43 8.51 7.37 -11.98
N TYR A 44 9.55 8.12 -12.23
CA TYR A 44 10.52 8.48 -11.19
C TYR A 44 10.01 9.67 -10.37
N ILE A 45 9.87 9.48 -9.06
CA ILE A 45 9.50 10.55 -8.13
C ILE A 45 10.77 11.09 -7.48
N SER A 46 11.13 12.33 -7.85
CA SER A 46 12.21 13.06 -7.17
C SER A 46 11.71 13.58 -5.82
N GLY A 47 12.08 12.88 -4.74
CA GLY A 47 11.61 13.20 -3.38
C GLY A 47 12.07 12.17 -2.36
N PHE A 48 11.43 12.17 -1.20
CA PHE A 48 11.78 11.29 -0.08
C PHE A 48 10.56 10.54 0.43
N SER A 49 10.77 9.34 0.96
CA SER A 49 9.68 8.63 1.65
C SER A 49 9.35 9.31 2.99
N LEU A 50 8.10 9.17 3.42
CA LEU A 50 7.69 9.63 4.75
C LEU A 50 8.49 8.94 5.86
N LYS A 51 8.90 7.69 5.65
CA LYS A 51 9.81 6.98 6.57
C LYS A 51 11.14 7.72 6.70
N TYR A 52 11.78 8.06 5.59
CA TYR A 52 13.06 8.80 5.60
C TYR A 52 12.91 10.16 6.28
N MET A 53 11.81 10.88 5.99
CA MET A 53 11.54 12.17 6.61
C MET A 53 11.38 12.07 8.12
N LEU A 54 10.65 11.05 8.60
CA LEU A 54 10.46 10.77 10.02
C LEU A 54 11.78 10.43 10.72
N GLU A 55 12.62 9.58 10.10
CA GLU A 55 13.92 9.18 10.65
C GLU A 55 14.90 10.35 10.72
N LYS A 56 14.85 11.25 9.73
CA LYS A 56 15.77 12.39 9.66
C LYS A 56 15.35 13.60 10.47
N ASN A 57 14.06 13.91 10.46
CA ASN A 57 13.51 15.16 11.01
C ASN A 57 12.72 14.97 12.31
N GLY A 58 12.45 13.72 12.72
CA GLY A 58 11.53 13.39 13.80
C GLY A 58 10.06 13.52 13.39
N ILE A 59 9.17 13.66 14.37
CA ILE A 59 7.72 13.77 14.15
C ILE A 59 7.38 14.95 13.24
N LEU A 60 6.38 14.76 12.40
CA LEU A 60 5.93 15.78 11.46
C LEU A 60 4.85 16.68 12.08
N PRO A 61 4.80 17.97 11.68
CA PRO A 61 3.71 18.86 12.11
C PRO A 61 2.33 18.31 11.71
N GLU A 62 1.34 18.44 12.60
CA GLU A 62 -0.02 17.94 12.39
C GLU A 62 -0.62 18.38 11.05
N ALA A 63 -0.53 19.67 10.72
CA ALA A 63 -1.06 20.20 9.46
C ALA A 63 -0.44 19.52 8.22
N THR A 64 0.85 19.18 8.29
CA THR A 64 1.57 18.44 7.23
C THR A 64 1.06 16.99 7.13
N VAL A 65 0.91 16.32 8.27
CA VAL A 65 0.40 14.95 8.31
C VAL A 65 -1.03 14.89 7.77
N LEU A 66 -1.91 15.81 8.19
CA LEU A 66 -3.29 15.89 7.70
C LEU A 66 -3.36 16.12 6.18
N LYS A 67 -2.47 16.96 5.62
CA LYS A 67 -2.36 17.14 4.17
C LYS A 67 -2.06 15.81 3.48
N TYR A 68 -1.05 15.07 3.95
CA TYR A 68 -0.65 13.81 3.32
C TYR A 68 -1.71 12.71 3.49
N VAL A 69 -2.30 12.61 4.68
CA VAL A 69 -3.40 11.65 4.95
C VAL A 69 -4.60 11.90 4.03
N ARG A 70 -4.95 13.17 3.79
CA ARG A 70 -6.03 13.54 2.85
C ARG A 70 -5.68 13.09 1.42
N GLN A 71 -4.48 13.41 0.94
CA GLN A 71 -4.03 13.07 -0.41
C GLN A 71 -4.01 11.54 -0.64
N ILE A 72 -3.51 10.79 0.34
CA ILE A 72 -3.52 9.32 0.27
C ILE A 72 -4.94 8.77 0.41
N GLY A 73 -5.79 9.38 1.24
CA GLY A 73 -7.20 9.03 1.35
C GLY A 73 -7.95 9.18 0.01
N GLU A 74 -7.70 10.25 -0.74
CA GLU A 74 -8.24 10.45 -2.09
C GLU A 74 -7.73 9.37 -3.07
N ALA A 75 -6.44 9.04 -3.01
CA ALA A 75 -5.86 7.95 -3.81
C ALA A 75 -6.51 6.58 -3.49
N LEU A 76 -6.71 6.29 -2.20
CA LEU A 76 -7.36 5.05 -1.76
C LEU A 76 -8.83 5.00 -2.19
N GLN A 77 -9.58 6.09 -2.04
CA GLN A 77 -10.96 6.15 -2.53
C GLN A 77 -11.03 5.79 -4.02
N PHE A 78 -10.13 6.36 -4.83
CA PHE A 78 -10.08 6.11 -6.27
C PHE A 78 -9.82 4.63 -6.62
N VAL A 79 -8.93 3.93 -5.91
CA VAL A 79 -8.66 2.50 -6.16
C VAL A 79 -9.75 1.62 -5.55
N HIS A 80 -10.32 2.01 -4.41
CA HIS A 80 -11.44 1.29 -3.79
C HIS A 80 -12.69 1.30 -4.67
N ASP A 81 -12.98 2.40 -5.36
CA ASP A 81 -14.08 2.49 -6.33
C ASP A 81 -13.90 1.53 -7.53
N LYS A 82 -12.67 1.06 -7.74
CA LYS A 82 -12.31 0.01 -8.71
C LYS A 82 -12.16 -1.38 -8.10
N SER A 83 -12.62 -1.56 -6.86
CA SER A 83 -12.48 -2.80 -6.09
C SER A 83 -11.03 -3.28 -5.94
N ILE A 84 -10.07 -2.35 -5.82
CA ILE A 84 -8.66 -2.62 -5.59
C ILE A 84 -8.32 -2.23 -4.16
N LEU A 85 -7.66 -3.12 -3.39
CA LEU A 85 -7.04 -2.83 -2.10
C LEU A 85 -5.52 -2.74 -2.24
N HIS A 86 -4.91 -1.82 -1.52
CA HIS A 86 -3.46 -1.64 -1.49
C HIS A 86 -2.77 -2.66 -0.56
N LEU A 87 -3.27 -2.84 0.65
CA LEU A 87 -2.85 -3.80 1.69
C LEU A 87 -1.43 -3.61 2.27
N ASP A 88 -0.69 -2.56 1.89
CA ASP A 88 0.64 -2.26 2.45
C ASP A 88 0.89 -0.76 2.61
N ILE A 89 -0.09 -0.02 3.14
CA ILE A 89 0.04 1.40 3.44
C ILE A 89 0.95 1.57 4.67
N LYS A 90 2.06 2.30 4.47
CA LYS A 90 3.04 2.62 5.52
C LYS A 90 3.93 3.77 5.08
N PRO A 91 4.67 4.43 5.99
CA PRO A 91 5.51 5.59 5.63
C PRO A 91 6.56 5.32 4.56
N SER A 92 7.08 4.08 4.42
CA SER A 92 8.05 3.74 3.37
C SER A 92 7.45 3.67 1.97
N ASN A 93 6.12 3.46 1.87
CA ASN A 93 5.40 3.34 0.60
C ASN A 93 4.67 4.64 0.19
N ILE A 94 5.01 5.75 0.84
CA ILE A 94 4.52 7.08 0.49
C ILE A 94 5.72 7.98 0.25
N LEU A 95 5.89 8.45 -0.98
CA LEU A 95 6.90 9.43 -1.35
C LEU A 95 6.31 10.85 -1.31
N ILE A 96 7.13 11.81 -0.93
CA ILE A 96 6.78 13.23 -1.06
C ILE A 96 7.58 13.80 -2.22
N ASP A 97 6.88 14.25 -3.26
CA ASP A 97 7.49 14.82 -4.45
C ASP A 97 8.05 16.24 -4.19
N LYS A 98 8.75 16.78 -5.18
CA LYS A 98 9.34 18.13 -5.13
C LYS A 98 8.32 19.25 -4.92
N ASN A 99 7.05 19.01 -5.19
CA ASN A 99 5.95 19.95 -4.98
C ASN A 99 5.31 19.80 -3.59
N GLY A 100 5.82 18.88 -2.77
CA GLY A 100 5.31 18.59 -1.44
C GLY A 100 3.99 17.80 -1.47
N ASN A 101 3.72 17.01 -2.50
CA ASN A 101 2.57 16.14 -2.58
C ASN A 101 2.94 14.69 -2.28
N ALA A 102 2.04 14.00 -1.58
CA ALA A 102 2.19 12.59 -1.30
C ALA A 102 1.88 11.74 -2.54
N ARG A 103 2.72 10.74 -2.81
CA ARG A 103 2.59 9.80 -3.91
C ARG A 103 2.66 8.38 -3.37
N LEU A 104 1.56 7.63 -3.49
CA LEU A 104 1.49 6.25 -3.06
C LEU A 104 2.22 5.36 -4.07
N ILE A 105 3.08 4.48 -3.57
CA ILE A 105 3.87 3.52 -4.36
C ILE A 105 3.63 2.10 -3.87
N ASP A 106 4.17 1.14 -4.61
CA ASP A 106 4.28 -0.27 -4.24
C ASP A 106 2.94 -0.98 -3.98
N PHE A 107 2.26 -1.28 -5.08
CA PHE A 107 1.07 -2.14 -5.08
C PHE A 107 1.40 -3.65 -5.20
N GLY A 108 2.64 -4.05 -4.86
CA GLY A 108 3.11 -5.43 -5.03
C GLY A 108 2.35 -6.49 -4.22
N VAL A 109 1.52 -6.07 -3.27
CA VAL A 109 0.63 -6.94 -2.49
C VAL A 109 -0.84 -6.58 -2.66
N SER A 110 -1.15 -5.67 -3.59
CA SER A 110 -2.53 -5.24 -3.84
C SER A 110 -3.41 -6.37 -4.34
N LYS A 111 -4.70 -6.27 -4.06
CA LYS A 111 -5.70 -7.26 -4.42
C LYS A 111 -6.86 -6.59 -5.15
N ARG A 112 -7.23 -7.11 -6.32
CA ARG A 112 -8.45 -6.72 -7.05
C ARG A 112 -9.53 -7.78 -6.85
N TYR A 113 -10.74 -7.34 -6.57
CA TYR A 113 -11.92 -8.17 -6.37
C TYR A 113 -12.81 -8.07 -7.60
N ASP A 114 -12.68 -9.03 -8.52
CA ASP A 114 -13.56 -9.16 -9.68
C ASP A 114 -14.69 -10.13 -9.35
N ILE A 115 -15.91 -9.79 -9.80
CA ILE A 115 -17.15 -10.55 -9.52
C ILE A 115 -17.12 -11.97 -10.12
N GLU A 116 -16.21 -12.27 -11.05
CA GLU A 116 -16.19 -13.52 -11.83
C GLU A 116 -14.88 -14.32 -11.77
N GLN A 117 -13.91 -13.97 -10.96
CA GLN A 117 -12.63 -14.70 -10.92
C GLN A 117 -12.29 -15.19 -9.53
N GLU A 118 -12.11 -16.54 -9.49
CA GLU A 118 -11.51 -17.26 -8.37
C GLU A 118 -10.25 -16.55 -7.84
N GLU A 119 -10.16 -16.52 -6.53
CA GLU A 119 -9.08 -15.98 -5.72
C GLU A 119 -7.71 -16.11 -6.37
N THR A 120 -7.05 -14.99 -6.61
CA THR A 120 -5.58 -14.99 -6.63
C THR A 120 -5.12 -15.24 -5.19
N SER A 121 -4.88 -16.52 -4.90
CA SER A 121 -4.45 -17.01 -3.59
C SER A 121 -3.36 -16.12 -3.00
N THR A 122 -3.65 -15.62 -1.84
CA THR A 122 -2.73 -14.90 -0.97
C THR A 122 -1.48 -15.74 -0.72
N THR A 123 -0.39 -15.41 -1.38
CA THR A 123 0.92 -15.79 -0.86
C THR A 123 0.97 -15.24 0.56
N MET A 124 1.52 -15.98 1.53
CA MET A 124 1.76 -15.47 2.88
C MET A 124 2.44 -14.10 2.74
N LEU A 125 1.64 -13.05 2.89
CA LEU A 125 2.11 -11.68 2.80
C LEU A 125 3.04 -11.47 3.97
N THR A 126 4.22 -10.96 3.72
CA THR A 126 5.06 -10.43 4.79
C THR A 126 4.34 -9.20 5.33
N LEU A 127 3.52 -9.40 6.35
CA LEU A 127 2.71 -8.34 6.95
C LEU A 127 3.59 -7.24 7.52
N SER A 128 3.25 -6.00 7.24
CA SER A 128 3.95 -4.85 7.79
C SER A 128 3.52 -4.63 9.25
N LYS A 129 4.39 -5.08 10.17
CA LYS A 129 4.14 -5.03 11.63
C LYS A 129 3.73 -3.63 12.09
N GLY A 130 2.63 -3.56 12.84
CA GLY A 130 2.04 -2.34 13.35
C GLY A 130 1.16 -1.58 12.34
N PHE A 131 1.31 -1.82 11.03
CA PHE A 131 0.51 -1.18 9.98
C PHE A 131 -0.57 -2.09 9.40
N ALA A 132 -0.38 -3.43 9.45
CA ALA A 132 -1.37 -4.38 8.98
C ALA A 132 -2.60 -4.43 9.90
N SER A 133 -3.80 -4.43 9.32
CA SER A 133 -5.06 -4.62 10.03
C SER A 133 -5.21 -6.07 10.51
N ILE A 134 -6.12 -6.31 11.45
CA ILE A 134 -6.33 -7.65 12.00
C ILE A 134 -6.83 -8.63 10.93
N GLU A 135 -7.62 -8.16 9.97
CA GLU A 135 -8.16 -8.97 8.88
C GLU A 135 -7.04 -9.53 7.98
N GLN A 136 -5.90 -8.87 7.91
CA GLN A 136 -4.76 -9.33 7.12
C GLN A 136 -3.99 -10.50 7.78
N TYR A 137 -4.20 -10.72 9.09
CA TYR A 137 -3.63 -11.88 9.79
C TYR A 137 -4.48 -13.15 9.63
N ASP A 138 -5.71 -13.00 9.13
CA ASP A 138 -6.61 -14.10 8.81
C ASP A 138 -6.58 -14.36 7.29
N ASN A 139 -6.27 -15.59 6.89
CA ASN A 139 -6.26 -15.97 5.47
C ASN A 139 -7.64 -15.80 4.81
N GLU A 140 -8.71 -15.85 5.58
CA GLU A 140 -10.08 -15.65 5.10
C GLU A 140 -10.55 -14.19 5.19
N GLY A 141 -9.93 -13.37 6.04
CA GLY A 141 -10.39 -12.01 6.36
C GLY A 141 -10.32 -11.00 5.22
N THR A 142 -9.55 -11.28 4.17
CA THR A 142 -9.45 -10.44 2.97
C THR A 142 -10.02 -11.10 1.70
N GLN A 143 -10.88 -12.10 1.83
CA GLN A 143 -11.53 -12.75 0.69
C GLN A 143 -12.65 -11.89 0.09
N VAL A 144 -13.32 -11.08 0.91
CA VAL A 144 -14.36 -10.16 0.47
C VAL A 144 -13.81 -8.74 0.44
N PHE A 145 -14.14 -7.99 -0.62
CA PHE A 145 -13.72 -6.59 -0.73
C PHE A 145 -14.24 -5.78 0.46
N SER A 146 -13.30 -5.14 1.15
CA SER A 146 -13.58 -4.18 2.21
C SER A 146 -12.45 -3.16 2.28
N PRO A 147 -12.70 -1.85 2.28
CA PRO A 147 -11.67 -0.82 2.40
C PRO A 147 -11.04 -0.73 3.80
N ARG A 148 -11.59 -1.42 4.80
CA ARG A 148 -11.16 -1.33 6.21
C ARG A 148 -9.66 -1.58 6.44
N PRO A 149 -9.01 -2.60 5.81
CA PRO A 149 -7.57 -2.82 5.97
C PRO A 149 -6.74 -1.60 5.59
N ASP A 150 -7.02 -0.96 4.46
CA ASP A 150 -6.29 0.21 4.01
C ASP A 150 -6.56 1.44 4.89
N ILE A 151 -7.80 1.61 5.36
CA ILE A 151 -8.16 2.69 6.30
C ILE A 151 -7.44 2.51 7.63
N TYR A 152 -7.36 1.28 8.15
CA TYR A 152 -6.58 0.98 9.35
C TYR A 152 -5.10 1.34 9.15
N SER A 153 -4.50 0.90 8.05
CA SER A 153 -3.09 1.13 7.74
C SER A 153 -2.78 2.62 7.55
N LEU A 154 -3.71 3.40 6.97
CA LEU A 154 -3.60 4.86 6.88
C LEU A 154 -3.64 5.52 8.26
N GLY A 155 -4.54 5.09 9.14
CA GLY A 155 -4.59 5.55 10.54
C GLY A 155 -3.32 5.19 11.32
N ALA A 156 -2.78 3.98 11.16
CA ALA A 156 -1.52 3.55 11.74
C ALA A 156 -0.33 4.39 11.22
N THR A 157 -0.34 4.73 9.93
CA THR A 157 0.65 5.63 9.31
C THR A 157 0.56 7.02 9.92
N MET A 158 -0.65 7.59 10.03
CA MET A 158 -0.88 8.88 10.67
C MET A 158 -0.36 8.89 12.11
N TYR A 159 -0.68 7.88 12.91
CA TYR A 159 -0.20 7.73 14.27
C TYR A 159 1.35 7.73 14.33
N ASN A 160 1.99 6.93 13.47
CA ASN A 160 3.46 6.86 13.43
C ASN A 160 4.10 8.21 13.07
N LEU A 161 3.54 8.96 12.12
CA LEU A 161 4.06 10.27 11.71
C LEU A 161 3.91 11.35 12.80
N LEU A 162 2.85 11.28 13.61
CA LEU A 162 2.58 12.23 14.68
C LEU A 162 3.30 11.92 15.99
N THR A 163 3.61 10.64 16.26
CA THR A 163 4.19 10.21 17.53
C THR A 163 5.63 9.72 17.45
N GLY A 164 6.12 9.43 16.22
CA GLY A 164 7.40 8.76 16.01
C GLY A 164 7.40 7.27 16.37
N THR A 165 6.27 6.74 16.84
CA THR A 165 6.16 5.37 17.34
C THR A 165 5.36 4.50 16.37
N ILE A 166 5.86 3.30 16.06
CA ILE A 166 5.08 2.31 15.30
C ILE A 166 4.00 1.75 16.23
N PRO A 167 2.72 1.71 15.81
CA PRO A 167 1.67 1.13 16.63
C PRO A 167 1.95 -0.34 16.98
N THR A 168 1.47 -0.79 18.14
CA THR A 168 1.44 -2.21 18.47
C THR A 168 0.66 -2.99 17.41
N GLU A 169 1.14 -4.18 17.03
CA GLU A 169 0.48 -5.03 16.03
C GLU A 169 -1.00 -5.26 16.39
N SER A 170 -1.88 -5.16 15.40
CA SER A 170 -3.34 -5.26 15.60
C SER A 170 -3.76 -6.56 16.27
N ILE A 171 -3.12 -7.68 15.93
CA ILE A 171 -3.38 -8.98 16.55
C ILE A 171 -3.01 -9.01 18.04
N LEU A 172 -1.92 -8.35 18.44
CA LEU A 172 -1.52 -8.25 19.84
C LEU A 172 -2.47 -7.34 20.64
N ARG A 173 -2.96 -6.28 20.03
CA ARG A 173 -3.95 -5.38 20.64
C ARG A 173 -5.30 -6.06 20.83
N ALA A 174 -5.73 -6.91 19.90
CA ALA A 174 -6.95 -7.69 20.06
C ALA A 174 -6.85 -8.73 21.18
N ALA A 175 -5.66 -9.31 21.40
CA ALA A 175 -5.41 -10.27 22.46
C ALA A 175 -5.24 -9.63 23.86
N ARG A 176 -4.91 -8.34 23.92
CA ARG A 176 -4.71 -7.57 25.17
C ARG A 176 -5.43 -6.23 25.04
N PRO A 177 -6.74 -6.18 25.28
CA PRO A 177 -7.48 -4.91 25.28
C PRO A 177 -6.84 -3.95 26.30
N LEU A 178 -6.77 -2.68 25.91
CA LEU A 178 -6.21 -1.57 26.69
C LEU A 178 -6.95 -1.39 28.01
#